data_2cd5ea27f83eb3f13845a12980bd4989
#
_entry.id   2cd5ea27f83eb3f13845a12980bd4989
#
_cell.length_a   1.000
_cell.length_b   1.000
_cell.length_c   1.000
_cell.angle_alpha   90.00
_cell.angle_beta   90.00
_cell.angle_gamma   90.00
#
_symmetry.space_group_name_H-M   'P 1'
#
loop_
_entity.id
_entity.type
_entity.pdbx_description
1 polymer ?
#
loop_
_entity_poly.entity_id
_entity_poly.type
_entity_poly.pdbx_seq_one_letter_code
_entity_poly.pdbx_strand_id
1 'polypeptide(L)'
;MNLPVLTIASGNQRKVSEISQMLDVLSLKVEKQPEYLNVEETGKTYFENALLKAKAASLETQTWALADDSGLEVDVLDGRPGIYSAGYAKNNDEKIKKLINELSDSPYRSARFISCMVLCDPSGNLVKDTTGICWGEILKNPKYPNGEFESIFWVKEANCVYGELSQSQLNKLGSRGKAAKIMSPFLKKEIGLS
;
A
#
# COMPACT_ATOMS: atom_id res chain seq x y z
N MET A 1 -2.28 -28.03 -15.29
CA MET A 1 -1.10 -27.16 -15.24
C MET A 1 -1.11 -26.46 -13.89
N ASN A 2 0.03 -26.39 -13.21
CA ASN A 2 0.12 -25.63 -11.96
C ASN A 2 0.06 -24.14 -12.29
N LEU A 3 -0.73 -23.40 -11.52
CA LEU A 3 -0.78 -21.94 -11.64
C LEU A 3 0.59 -21.33 -11.27
N PRO A 4 1.06 -20.30 -11.98
CA PRO A 4 2.25 -19.58 -11.59
C PRO A 4 2.07 -18.94 -10.22
N VAL A 5 3.15 -18.90 -9.42
CA VAL A 5 3.13 -18.38 -8.06
C VAL A 5 3.62 -16.93 -8.05
N LEU A 6 2.86 -16.09 -7.36
CA LEU A 6 3.23 -14.72 -7.04
C LEU A 6 3.32 -14.56 -5.52
N THR A 7 4.50 -14.29 -5.00
CA THR A 7 4.71 -14.00 -3.58
C THR A 7 4.44 -12.53 -3.29
N ILE A 8 3.54 -12.25 -2.34
CA ILE A 8 3.36 -10.90 -1.80
C ILE A 8 4.39 -10.67 -0.70
N ALA A 9 5.32 -9.75 -0.96
CA ALA A 9 6.44 -9.39 -0.09
C ALA A 9 5.99 -8.44 1.02
N SER A 10 5.22 -8.96 1.97
CA SER A 10 4.71 -8.23 3.13
C SER A 10 4.45 -9.16 4.31
N GLY A 11 4.90 -8.75 5.50
CA GLY A 11 4.51 -9.38 6.77
C GLY A 11 3.09 -9.00 7.23
N ASN A 12 2.52 -7.92 6.69
CA ASN A 12 1.19 -7.41 7.07
C ASN A 12 0.07 -8.21 6.39
N GLN A 13 -0.64 -9.03 7.16
CA GLN A 13 -1.70 -9.91 6.66
C GLN A 13 -2.85 -9.14 5.97
N ARG A 14 -3.18 -7.93 6.46
CA ARG A 14 -4.22 -7.09 5.85
C ARG A 14 -3.81 -6.66 4.45
N LYS A 15 -2.55 -6.20 4.27
CA LYS A 15 -2.02 -5.84 2.93
C LYS A 15 -2.03 -7.04 1.98
N VAL A 16 -1.59 -8.20 2.47
CA VAL A 16 -1.59 -9.44 1.66
C VAL A 16 -3.00 -9.78 1.19
N SER A 17 -3.98 -9.76 2.09
CA SER A 17 -5.38 -10.05 1.75
C SER A 17 -5.95 -9.05 0.73
N GLU A 18 -5.72 -7.74 0.94
CA GLU A 18 -6.20 -6.71 0.02
C GLU A 18 -5.59 -6.85 -1.38
N ILE A 19 -4.27 -7.07 -1.49
CA ILE A 19 -3.59 -7.26 -2.78
C ILE A 19 -4.09 -8.55 -3.45
N SER A 20 -4.23 -9.64 -2.70
CA SER A 20 -4.74 -10.91 -3.24
C SER A 20 -6.13 -10.74 -3.85
N GLN A 21 -7.04 -10.05 -3.16
CA GLN A 21 -8.38 -9.77 -3.68
C GLN A 21 -8.36 -8.89 -4.94
N MET A 22 -7.45 -7.91 -5.02
CA MET A 22 -7.30 -7.06 -6.20
C MET A 22 -6.77 -7.83 -7.41
N LEU A 23 -6.01 -8.91 -7.19
CA LEU A 23 -5.43 -9.75 -8.22
C LEU A 23 -6.22 -11.04 -8.50
N ASP A 24 -7.34 -11.27 -7.83
CA ASP A 24 -8.15 -12.49 -7.93
C ASP A 24 -8.66 -12.80 -9.34
N VAL A 25 -8.77 -11.76 -10.17
CA VAL A 25 -9.13 -11.90 -11.61
C VAL A 25 -8.00 -12.48 -12.47
N LEU A 26 -6.80 -12.65 -11.90
CA LEU A 26 -5.66 -13.24 -12.57
C LEU A 26 -5.54 -14.72 -12.21
N SER A 27 -5.25 -15.56 -13.18
CA SER A 27 -5.02 -17.00 -12.97
C SER A 27 -3.66 -17.25 -12.31
N LEU A 28 -3.49 -16.77 -11.07
CA LEU A 28 -2.29 -16.83 -10.25
C LEU A 28 -2.55 -17.55 -8.94
N LYS A 29 -1.54 -18.25 -8.43
CA LYS A 29 -1.49 -18.63 -7.01
C LYS A 29 -0.78 -17.53 -6.23
N VAL A 30 -1.51 -16.80 -5.39
CA VAL A 30 -0.93 -15.77 -4.54
C VAL A 30 -0.51 -16.38 -3.20
N GLU A 31 0.73 -16.16 -2.81
CA GLU A 31 1.30 -16.62 -1.55
C GLU A 31 1.86 -15.44 -0.75
N LYS A 32 1.86 -15.55 0.58
CA LYS A 32 2.55 -14.61 1.47
C LYS A 32 4.03 -14.97 1.53
N GLN A 33 4.89 -13.96 1.72
CA GLN A 33 6.31 -14.22 2.02
C GLN A 33 6.49 -15.10 3.27
N PRO A 34 7.62 -15.84 3.39
CA PRO A 34 7.96 -16.58 4.60
C PRO A 34 7.94 -15.69 5.85
N GLU A 35 7.46 -16.20 6.98
CA GLU A 35 7.32 -15.41 8.22
C GLU A 35 8.66 -14.93 8.81
N TYR A 36 9.73 -15.68 8.58
CA TYR A 36 11.07 -15.31 9.01
C TYR A 36 11.71 -14.22 8.16
N LEU A 37 11.15 -13.93 6.97
CA LEU A 37 11.70 -12.89 6.09
C LEU A 37 11.32 -11.52 6.61
N ASN A 38 12.27 -10.86 7.25
CA ASN A 38 12.14 -9.49 7.72
C ASN A 38 13.13 -8.60 6.98
N VAL A 39 12.61 -7.68 6.18
CA VAL A 39 13.41 -6.75 5.38
C VAL A 39 13.39 -5.39 6.03
N GLU A 40 14.57 -4.88 6.38
CA GLU A 40 14.70 -3.52 6.90
C GLU A 40 14.43 -2.49 5.79
N GLU A 41 13.49 -1.58 6.02
CA GLU A 41 13.12 -0.53 5.10
C GLU A 41 14.05 0.67 5.26
N THR A 42 15.22 0.61 4.60
CA THR A 42 16.27 1.66 4.66
C THR A 42 16.20 2.66 3.52
N GLY A 43 15.23 2.50 2.63
CA GLY A 43 15.01 3.39 1.49
C GLY A 43 14.50 4.78 1.91
N LYS A 44 14.72 5.75 1.05
CA LYS A 44 14.27 7.13 1.21
C LYS A 44 12.98 7.44 0.47
N THR A 45 12.49 6.47 -0.31
CA THR A 45 11.26 6.57 -1.10
C THR A 45 10.43 5.29 -0.97
N TYR A 46 9.13 5.39 -1.25
CA TYR A 46 8.26 4.20 -1.34
C TYR A 46 8.78 3.17 -2.34
N PHE A 47 9.29 3.65 -3.47
CA PHE A 47 9.87 2.77 -4.50
C PHE A 47 11.06 1.98 -3.94
N GLU A 48 12.01 2.64 -3.29
CA GLU A 48 13.19 1.98 -2.74
C GLU A 48 12.81 0.93 -1.69
N ASN A 49 11.89 1.25 -0.77
CA ASN A 49 11.42 0.30 0.23
C ASN A 49 10.67 -0.88 -0.39
N ALA A 50 9.78 -0.63 -1.35
CA ALA A 50 9.09 -1.68 -2.08
C ALA A 50 10.08 -2.58 -2.86
N LEU A 51 11.10 -1.99 -3.50
CA LEU A 51 12.12 -2.74 -4.23
C LEU A 51 12.95 -3.64 -3.29
N LEU A 52 13.38 -3.14 -2.14
CA LEU A 52 14.08 -3.94 -1.13
C LEU A 52 13.26 -5.18 -0.74
N LYS A 53 11.98 -4.99 -0.45
CA LYS A 53 11.07 -6.10 -0.07
C LYS A 53 10.84 -7.09 -1.22
N ALA A 54 10.52 -6.59 -2.41
CA ALA A 54 10.25 -7.45 -3.57
C ALA A 54 11.47 -8.29 -3.95
N LYS A 55 12.64 -7.67 -4.01
CA LYS A 55 13.89 -8.35 -4.32
C LYS A 55 14.25 -9.42 -3.29
N ALA A 56 14.14 -9.13 -2.00
CA ALA A 56 14.43 -10.11 -0.96
C ALA A 56 13.46 -11.30 -1.03
N ALA A 57 12.16 -11.03 -1.20
CA ALA A 57 11.16 -12.10 -1.28
C ALA A 57 11.33 -12.96 -2.54
N SER A 58 11.61 -12.37 -3.70
CA SER A 58 11.79 -13.13 -4.94
C SER A 58 13.01 -14.04 -4.90
N LEU A 59 14.13 -13.57 -4.36
CA LEU A 59 15.36 -14.36 -4.20
C LEU A 59 15.17 -15.48 -3.18
N GLU A 60 14.46 -15.23 -2.08
CA GLU A 60 14.21 -16.23 -1.05
C GLU A 60 13.28 -17.34 -1.53
N THR A 61 12.20 -16.97 -2.22
CA THR A 61 11.16 -17.93 -2.63
C THR A 61 11.40 -18.51 -4.03
N GLN A 62 12.31 -17.94 -4.81
CA GLN A 62 12.55 -18.29 -6.22
C GLN A 62 11.28 -18.19 -7.07
N THR A 63 10.40 -17.23 -6.72
CA THR A 63 9.15 -16.94 -7.43
C THR A 63 9.08 -15.47 -7.83
N TRP A 64 8.10 -15.11 -8.63
CA TRP A 64 7.72 -13.71 -8.82
C TRP A 64 7.33 -13.11 -7.49
N ALA A 65 7.78 -11.89 -7.21
CA ALA A 65 7.43 -11.20 -5.96
C ALA A 65 6.91 -9.80 -6.22
N LEU A 66 5.81 -9.48 -5.55
CA LEU A 66 5.18 -8.15 -5.56
C LEU A 66 5.23 -7.56 -4.15
N ALA A 67 5.87 -6.41 -4.00
CA ALA A 67 5.85 -5.62 -2.77
C ALA A 67 4.99 -4.37 -2.92
N ASP A 68 4.44 -3.91 -1.81
CA ASP A 68 3.78 -2.61 -1.66
C ASP A 68 4.45 -1.83 -0.53
N ASP A 69 4.86 -0.61 -0.83
CA ASP A 69 5.15 0.39 0.19
C ASP A 69 4.19 1.56 0.07
N SER A 70 3.65 2.02 1.21
CA SER A 70 2.52 2.94 1.20
C SER A 70 2.51 3.83 2.43
N GLY A 71 1.94 5.02 2.29
CA GLY A 71 1.83 5.96 3.40
C GLY A 71 0.82 7.06 3.13
N LEU A 72 0.63 7.87 4.16
CA LEU A 72 -0.16 9.09 4.13
C LEU A 72 0.79 10.29 3.96
N GLU A 73 0.50 11.14 3.01
CA GLU A 73 1.16 12.44 2.87
C GLU A 73 0.15 13.57 3.07
N VAL A 74 0.55 14.58 3.84
CA VAL A 74 -0.27 15.76 4.11
C VAL A 74 0.47 17.00 3.59
N ASP A 75 -0.19 17.76 2.70
CA ASP A 75 0.47 18.81 1.92
C ASP A 75 1.07 19.90 2.81
N VAL A 76 0.34 20.41 3.81
CA VAL A 76 0.81 21.46 4.72
C VAL A 76 1.92 21.00 5.67
N LEU A 77 2.13 19.70 5.78
CA LEU A 77 3.21 19.08 6.56
C LEU A 77 4.41 18.65 5.68
N ASP A 78 4.55 19.21 4.49
CA ASP A 78 5.60 18.87 3.52
C ASP A 78 5.67 17.37 3.21
N GLY A 79 4.51 16.72 3.11
CA GLY A 79 4.37 15.28 2.82
C GLY A 79 4.54 14.36 4.02
N ARG A 80 4.75 14.89 5.24
CA ARG A 80 4.79 14.03 6.44
C ARG A 80 3.39 13.49 6.78
N PRO A 81 3.26 12.28 7.35
CA PRO A 81 4.33 11.34 7.76
C PRO A 81 5.05 10.60 6.60
N GLY A 82 4.49 10.52 5.41
CA GLY A 82 5.13 9.93 4.24
C GLY A 82 5.53 8.46 4.45
N ILE A 83 6.75 8.09 4.06
CA ILE A 83 7.30 6.74 4.24
C ILE A 83 7.38 6.31 5.72
N TYR A 84 7.31 7.25 6.65
CA TYR A 84 7.31 6.98 8.10
C TYR A 84 5.92 6.75 8.68
N SER A 85 4.89 6.60 7.85
CA SER A 85 3.49 6.42 8.29
C SER A 85 3.30 5.26 9.26
N ALA A 86 3.98 4.13 9.03
CA ALA A 86 3.89 2.96 9.88
C ALA A 86 4.44 3.23 11.30
N GLY A 87 5.60 3.87 11.40
CA GLY A 87 6.31 4.19 12.64
C GLY A 87 6.04 5.59 13.21
N TYR A 88 5.00 6.29 12.76
CA TYR A 88 4.75 7.69 13.10
C TYR A 88 4.48 7.94 14.60
N ALA A 89 3.90 6.96 15.30
CA ALA A 89 3.77 6.91 16.75
C ALA A 89 3.64 5.44 17.22
N LYS A 90 3.57 5.23 18.53
CA LYS A 90 3.59 3.88 19.15
C LYS A 90 2.35 3.03 18.82
N ASN A 91 1.21 3.66 18.66
CA ASN A 91 -0.06 3.02 18.34
C ASN A 91 -0.94 3.92 17.48
N ASN A 92 -2.05 3.40 17.00
CA ASN A 92 -2.93 4.11 16.05
C ASN A 92 -3.56 5.36 16.65
N ASP A 93 -4.01 5.31 17.90
CA ASP A 93 -4.58 6.47 18.58
C ASP A 93 -3.57 7.61 18.73
N GLU A 94 -2.32 7.29 19.06
CA GLU A 94 -1.24 8.27 19.14
C GLU A 94 -0.87 8.83 17.76
N LYS A 95 -0.88 8.00 16.70
CA LYS A 95 -0.68 8.47 15.32
C LYS A 95 -1.71 9.53 14.93
N ILE A 96 -3.00 9.23 15.19
CA ILE A 96 -4.11 10.15 14.89
C ILE A 96 -3.99 11.44 15.69
N LYS A 97 -3.79 11.34 17.02
CA LYS A 97 -3.64 12.50 17.90
C LYS A 97 -2.46 13.38 17.47
N LYS A 98 -1.31 12.77 17.18
CA LYS A 98 -0.11 13.47 16.72
C LYS A 98 -0.39 14.24 15.43
N LEU A 99 -0.99 13.58 14.42
CA LEU A 99 -1.29 14.21 13.15
C LEU A 99 -2.29 15.37 13.30
N ILE A 100 -3.36 15.18 14.06
CA ILE A 100 -4.35 16.23 14.31
C ILE A 100 -3.72 17.41 15.05
N ASN A 101 -2.86 17.16 16.04
CA ASN A 101 -2.15 18.21 16.77
C ASN A 101 -1.17 18.99 15.87
N GLU A 102 -0.42 18.31 14.99
CA GLU A 102 0.47 18.96 14.04
C GLU A 102 -0.30 19.83 13.03
N LEU A 103 -1.50 19.41 12.65
CA LEU A 103 -2.39 20.19 11.78
C LEU A 103 -3.08 21.34 12.52
N SER A 104 -3.26 21.20 13.84
CA SER A 104 -3.94 22.21 14.69
C SER A 104 -5.22 22.73 14.04
N ASP A 105 -5.41 24.05 14.03
CA ASP A 105 -6.56 24.72 13.40
C ASP A 105 -6.34 25.08 11.92
N SER A 106 -5.31 24.54 11.29
CA SER A 106 -5.05 24.77 9.86
C SER A 106 -6.29 24.46 9.02
N PRO A 107 -6.73 25.39 8.14
CA PRO A 107 -7.78 25.12 7.17
C PRO A 107 -7.27 24.26 5.99
N TYR A 108 -5.96 24.14 5.82
CA TYR A 108 -5.33 23.39 4.73
C TYR A 108 -5.09 21.96 5.20
N ARG A 109 -6.00 21.06 4.84
CA ARG A 109 -6.01 19.68 5.30
C ARG A 109 -5.90 18.66 4.17
N SER A 110 -5.54 19.13 2.97
CA SER A 110 -5.35 18.27 1.80
C SER A 110 -4.29 17.23 2.07
N ALA A 111 -4.58 16.00 1.68
CA ALA A 111 -3.72 14.86 1.90
C ALA A 111 -3.91 13.81 0.80
N ARG A 112 -3.01 12.83 0.75
CA ARG A 112 -3.12 11.71 -0.15
C ARG A 112 -2.57 10.43 0.49
N PHE A 113 -3.26 9.32 0.25
CA PHE A 113 -2.62 8.01 0.38
C PHE A 113 -1.87 7.68 -0.89
N ILE A 114 -0.64 7.21 -0.73
CA ILE A 114 0.22 6.71 -1.81
C ILE A 114 0.48 5.23 -1.59
N SER A 115 0.51 4.47 -2.68
CA SER A 115 0.93 3.08 -2.70
C SER A 115 1.83 2.87 -3.92
N CYS A 116 3.07 2.46 -3.68
CA CYS A 116 4.03 2.09 -4.70
C CYS A 116 4.19 0.57 -4.69
N MET A 117 3.86 -0.07 -5.80
CA MET A 117 4.05 -1.51 -6.01
C MET A 117 5.26 -1.76 -6.89
N VAL A 118 6.07 -2.75 -6.51
CA VAL A 118 7.24 -3.19 -7.26
C VAL A 118 7.15 -4.68 -7.51
N LEU A 119 7.32 -5.09 -8.79
CA LEU A 119 7.40 -6.48 -9.25
C LEU A 119 8.84 -6.84 -9.54
N CYS A 120 9.34 -7.92 -8.92
CA CYS A 120 10.61 -8.54 -9.25
C CYS A 120 10.40 -9.94 -9.83
N ASP A 121 11.29 -10.33 -10.76
CA ASP A 121 11.36 -11.70 -11.28
C ASP A 121 12.00 -12.67 -10.25
N PRO A 122 11.97 -14.00 -10.49
CA PRO A 122 12.58 -14.98 -9.57
C PRO A 122 14.08 -14.80 -9.35
N SER A 123 14.78 -14.05 -10.22
CA SER A 123 16.20 -13.73 -10.08
C SER A 123 16.47 -12.43 -9.33
N GLY A 124 15.43 -11.78 -8.81
CA GLY A 124 15.54 -10.52 -8.06
C GLY A 124 15.68 -9.27 -8.93
N ASN A 125 15.48 -9.37 -10.24
CA ASN A 125 15.53 -8.19 -11.10
C ASN A 125 14.22 -7.42 -11.04
N LEU A 126 14.33 -6.09 -11.01
CA LEU A 126 13.18 -5.20 -11.15
C LEU A 126 12.56 -5.37 -12.55
N VAL A 127 11.28 -5.67 -12.60
CA VAL A 127 10.51 -5.80 -13.85
C VAL A 127 9.62 -4.58 -14.07
N LYS A 128 8.89 -4.17 -13.03
CA LYS A 128 7.96 -3.05 -13.13
C LYS A 128 7.71 -2.42 -11.77
N ASP A 129 7.51 -1.12 -11.75
CA ASP A 129 6.93 -0.39 -10.65
C ASP A 129 5.66 0.35 -11.09
N THR A 130 4.75 0.58 -10.15
CA THR A 130 3.52 1.35 -10.36
C THR A 130 3.15 2.10 -9.10
N THR A 131 2.60 3.30 -9.28
CA THR A 131 2.15 4.13 -8.16
C THR A 131 0.67 4.47 -8.34
N GLY A 132 -0.09 4.30 -7.26
CA GLY A 132 -1.47 4.75 -7.16
C GLY A 132 -1.63 5.79 -6.05
N ILE A 133 -2.52 6.76 -6.30
CA ILE A 133 -2.77 7.88 -5.37
C ILE A 133 -4.28 8.00 -5.14
N CYS A 134 -4.66 8.08 -3.86
CA CYS A 134 -5.99 8.44 -3.42
C CYS A 134 -5.94 9.82 -2.76
N TRP A 135 -6.59 10.80 -3.36
CA TRP A 135 -6.66 12.16 -2.83
C TRP A 135 -7.80 12.30 -1.82
N GLY A 136 -7.60 13.14 -0.81
CA GLY A 136 -8.58 13.38 0.24
C GLY A 136 -8.19 14.52 1.16
N GLU A 137 -8.86 14.58 2.30
CA GLU A 137 -8.63 15.57 3.35
C GLU A 137 -8.62 14.92 4.73
N ILE A 138 -7.83 15.47 5.64
CA ILE A 138 -7.78 15.01 7.03
C ILE A 138 -8.90 15.67 7.84
N LEU A 139 -9.76 14.88 8.45
CA LEU A 139 -10.80 15.34 9.36
C LEU A 139 -10.19 15.85 10.68
N LYS A 140 -10.93 16.70 11.40
CA LYS A 140 -10.53 17.17 12.74
C LYS A 140 -10.69 16.09 13.82
N ASN A 141 -11.57 15.11 13.60
CA ASN A 141 -11.82 14.00 14.51
C ASN A 141 -11.97 12.70 13.74
N PRO A 142 -11.60 11.55 14.34
CA PRO A 142 -11.86 10.25 13.72
C PRO A 142 -13.36 9.99 13.59
N LYS A 143 -13.74 9.34 12.52
CA LYS A 143 -15.14 8.98 12.24
C LYS A 143 -15.62 7.79 13.08
N TYR A 144 -14.68 6.94 13.49
CA TYR A 144 -14.93 5.78 14.34
C TYR A 144 -13.70 5.51 15.23
N PRO A 145 -13.89 4.85 16.41
CA PRO A 145 -12.78 4.53 17.32
C PRO A 145 -11.91 3.39 16.81
N ASN A 146 -10.69 3.28 17.35
CA ASN A 146 -9.72 2.21 17.07
C ASN A 146 -9.31 2.07 15.58
N GLY A 147 -9.53 3.12 14.77
CA GLY A 147 -9.03 3.19 13.40
C GLY A 147 -7.58 3.62 13.33
N GLU A 148 -7.03 3.58 12.13
CA GLU A 148 -5.76 4.23 11.77
C GLU A 148 -6.06 5.53 11.01
N PHE A 149 -5.13 6.01 10.20
CA PHE A 149 -5.33 7.19 9.37
C PHE A 149 -6.56 7.12 8.46
N GLU A 150 -7.00 5.91 8.06
CA GLU A 150 -8.21 5.72 7.27
C GLU A 150 -9.49 6.18 7.98
N SER A 151 -9.49 6.30 9.31
CA SER A 151 -10.64 6.80 10.10
C SER A 151 -10.80 8.32 10.07
N ILE A 152 -9.75 9.03 9.67
CA ILE A 152 -9.71 10.51 9.56
C ILE A 152 -9.46 11.01 8.14
N PHE A 153 -9.28 10.11 7.18
CA PHE A 153 -9.00 10.47 5.79
C PHE A 153 -10.29 10.45 4.97
N TRP A 154 -10.81 11.64 4.66
CA TRP A 154 -12.05 11.83 3.91
C TRP A 154 -11.83 11.75 2.42
N VAL A 155 -12.55 10.84 1.75
CA VAL A 155 -12.53 10.66 0.29
C VAL A 155 -13.74 11.37 -0.32
N LYS A 156 -13.51 12.53 -0.94
CA LYS A 156 -14.61 13.36 -1.49
C LYS A 156 -15.47 12.62 -2.51
N GLU A 157 -14.84 11.85 -3.40
CA GLU A 157 -15.54 11.11 -4.45
C GLU A 157 -16.50 10.03 -3.90
N ALA A 158 -16.22 9.51 -2.72
CA ALA A 158 -17.04 8.49 -2.06
C ALA A 158 -17.96 9.07 -0.97
N ASN A 159 -17.75 10.33 -0.58
CA ASN A 159 -18.46 11.00 0.51
C ASN A 159 -18.42 10.23 1.83
N CYS A 160 -17.28 9.61 2.14
CA CYS A 160 -17.02 8.88 3.40
C CYS A 160 -15.54 8.85 3.70
N VAL A 161 -15.13 8.38 4.88
CA VAL A 161 -13.72 8.16 5.18
C VAL A 161 -13.21 6.89 4.50
N TYR A 162 -11.90 6.85 4.24
CA TYR A 162 -11.25 5.77 3.50
C TYR A 162 -11.53 4.38 4.10
N GLY A 163 -11.60 4.28 5.42
CA GLY A 163 -11.89 3.01 6.10
C GLY A 163 -13.34 2.52 5.94
N GLU A 164 -14.25 3.36 5.45
CA GLU A 164 -15.65 3.01 5.16
C GLU A 164 -15.86 2.63 3.67
N LEU A 165 -14.81 2.71 2.84
CA LEU A 165 -14.90 2.32 1.44
C LEU A 165 -15.20 0.83 1.31
N SER A 166 -16.19 0.49 0.48
CA SER A 166 -16.42 -0.89 0.05
C SER A 166 -15.24 -1.43 -0.76
N GLN A 167 -15.11 -2.74 -0.88
CA GLN A 167 -14.05 -3.37 -1.68
C GLN A 167 -14.02 -2.85 -3.12
N SER A 168 -15.18 -2.68 -3.75
CA SER A 168 -15.28 -2.11 -5.10
C SER A 168 -14.76 -0.67 -5.16
N GLN A 169 -15.05 0.15 -4.14
CA GLN A 169 -14.54 1.51 -4.04
C GLN A 169 -13.04 1.53 -3.75
N LEU A 170 -12.52 0.65 -2.88
CA LEU A 170 -11.07 0.50 -2.63
C LEU A 170 -10.32 0.14 -3.93
N ASN A 171 -10.85 -0.78 -4.73
CA ASN A 171 -10.26 -1.14 -6.01
C ASN A 171 -10.25 0.01 -7.02
N LYS A 172 -11.25 0.90 -6.98
CA LYS A 172 -11.40 2.01 -7.93
C LYS A 172 -10.72 3.30 -7.46
N LEU A 173 -10.89 3.67 -6.20
CA LEU A 173 -10.49 4.96 -5.63
C LEU A 173 -9.24 4.87 -4.77
N GLY A 174 -9.04 3.73 -4.10
CA GLY A 174 -7.93 3.51 -3.20
C GLY A 174 -6.57 3.55 -3.92
N SER A 175 -5.54 4.02 -3.21
CA SER A 175 -4.18 4.11 -3.76
C SER A 175 -3.65 2.74 -4.19
N ARG A 176 -3.82 1.72 -3.35
CA ARG A 176 -3.40 0.34 -3.64
C ARG A 176 -4.18 -0.26 -4.82
N GLY A 177 -5.49 -0.04 -4.89
CA GLY A 177 -6.32 -0.48 -6.00
C GLY A 177 -5.90 0.12 -7.34
N LYS A 178 -5.57 1.43 -7.36
CA LYS A 178 -5.06 2.11 -8.56
C LYS A 178 -3.69 1.57 -8.98
N ALA A 179 -2.76 1.35 -8.03
CA ALA A 179 -1.45 0.77 -8.32
C ALA A 179 -1.59 -0.66 -8.88
N ALA A 180 -2.41 -1.51 -8.26
CA ALA A 180 -2.67 -2.87 -8.70
C ALA A 180 -3.32 -2.93 -10.09
N LYS A 181 -4.25 -2.03 -10.38
CA LYS A 181 -4.87 -1.92 -11.71
C LYS A 181 -3.86 -1.63 -12.81
N ILE A 182 -2.88 -0.75 -12.54
CA ILE A 182 -1.79 -0.45 -13.50
C ILE A 182 -0.83 -1.63 -13.60
N MET A 183 -0.57 -2.33 -12.49
CA MET A 183 0.34 -3.50 -12.44
C MET A 183 -0.22 -4.73 -13.17
N SER A 184 -1.53 -4.97 -13.13
CA SER A 184 -2.17 -6.18 -13.64
C SER A 184 -1.83 -6.54 -15.10
N PRO A 185 -1.78 -5.62 -16.08
CA PRO A 185 -1.38 -5.96 -17.45
C PRO A 185 0.06 -6.45 -17.56
N PHE A 186 0.96 -5.91 -16.74
CA PHE A 186 2.35 -6.35 -16.70
C PHE A 186 2.47 -7.73 -16.05
N LEU A 187 1.75 -8.01 -14.98
CA LEU A 187 1.68 -9.34 -14.38
C LEU A 187 1.21 -10.37 -15.41
N LYS A 188 0.14 -10.08 -16.16
CA LYS A 188 -0.34 -10.96 -17.23
C LYS A 188 0.75 -11.24 -18.28
N LYS A 189 1.37 -10.20 -18.79
CA LYS A 189 2.38 -10.31 -19.84
C LYS A 189 3.63 -11.06 -19.37
N GLU A 190 4.22 -10.65 -18.27
CA GLU A 190 5.53 -11.13 -17.82
C GLU A 190 5.47 -12.52 -17.18
N ILE A 191 4.36 -12.86 -16.51
CA ILE A 191 4.16 -14.19 -15.92
C ILE A 191 3.54 -15.18 -16.93
N GLY A 192 3.13 -14.71 -18.11
CA GLY A 192 2.56 -15.55 -19.16
C GLY A 192 1.14 -16.02 -18.86
N LEU A 193 0.30 -15.16 -18.25
CA LEU A 193 -1.09 -15.46 -17.97
C LEU A 193 -1.96 -15.22 -19.19
N SER A 194 -2.74 -16.21 -19.53
CA SER A 194 -3.76 -16.13 -20.59
C SER A 194 -5.00 -15.34 -20.18
#